data_3638d9acfcb23d5630568dd8cb76e034
#
_entry.id   3638d9acfcb23d5630568dd8cb76e034
#
_cell.length_a   1.000
_cell.length_b   1.000
_cell.length_c   1.000
_cell.angle_alpha   90.00
_cell.angle_beta   90.00
_cell.angle_gamma   90.00
#
_symmetry.space_group_name_H-M   'P 1'
#
loop_
_entity.id
_entity.type
_entity.pdbx_description
1 polymer ?
#
loop_
_entity_poly.entity_id
_entity_poly.type
_entity_poly.pdbx_seq_one_letter_code
_entity_poly.pdbx_strand_id
1 'polypeptide(L)'
;HKLDAILLTTEQEVRYFTGFLTQFLESPCRPWFLVVPATRDPIAVIPSIGEVLMANTWIDDIRTWRAPNLTDDGVSLLAKTLRGIGSNIGIPSGIQSQLRMPLTDFARLNAELECPIGSDAGIIQKLRLIKSDAEISKIQTACDIAGRAFARVPEIAKAGTPLEQVFRNFQRLCLDEGADRV
;
A
#
# COMPACT_ATOMS: atom_id res chain seq x y z
N HIS A 1 7.31 6.88 -21.64
CA HIS A 1 6.81 5.50 -21.50
C HIS A 1 5.31 5.50 -21.79
N LYS A 2 4.87 4.65 -22.73
CA LYS A 2 3.44 4.55 -23.09
C LYS A 2 2.82 3.38 -22.32
N LEU A 3 2.68 3.52 -21.00
CA LEU A 3 1.94 2.55 -20.21
C LEU A 3 0.43 2.87 -20.29
N ASP A 4 -0.38 1.83 -20.38
CA ASP A 4 -1.84 1.94 -20.31
C ASP A 4 -2.30 2.02 -18.84
N ALA A 5 -1.59 1.32 -17.94
CA ALA A 5 -1.80 1.39 -16.50
C ALA A 5 -0.55 0.99 -15.71
N ILE A 6 -0.56 1.35 -14.41
CA ILE A 6 0.38 0.85 -13.41
C ILE A 6 -0.41 0.02 -12.40
N LEU A 7 0.09 -1.18 -12.10
CA LEU A 7 -0.41 -2.05 -11.04
C LEU A 7 0.39 -1.80 -9.77
N LEU A 8 -0.29 -1.48 -8.68
CA LEU A 8 0.26 -1.25 -7.36
C LEU A 8 -0.26 -2.32 -6.40
N THR A 9 0.63 -2.85 -5.55
CA THR A 9 0.31 -4.02 -4.71
C THR A 9 0.71 -3.85 -3.26
N THR A 10 1.56 -2.89 -2.93
CA THR A 10 2.04 -2.69 -1.55
C THR A 10 1.15 -1.72 -0.76
N GLU A 11 1.14 -1.87 0.57
CA GLU A 11 0.41 -0.96 1.45
C GLU A 11 0.77 0.50 1.21
N GLN A 12 2.07 0.77 1.12
CA GLN A 12 2.60 2.13 0.95
C GLN A 12 2.10 2.78 -0.35
N GLU A 13 1.99 2.01 -1.42
CA GLU A 13 1.50 2.49 -2.70
C GLU A 13 -0.01 2.68 -2.68
N VAL A 14 -0.76 1.69 -2.21
CA VAL A 14 -2.21 1.78 -2.09
C VAL A 14 -2.59 2.98 -1.21
N ARG A 15 -1.96 3.11 -0.04
CA ARG A 15 -2.20 4.23 0.89
C ARG A 15 -1.84 5.58 0.27
N TYR A 16 -0.74 5.67 -0.46
CA TYR A 16 -0.29 6.92 -1.09
C TYR A 16 -1.34 7.46 -2.06
N PHE A 17 -1.91 6.60 -2.89
CA PHE A 17 -2.87 7.02 -3.92
C PHE A 17 -4.31 7.14 -3.41
N THR A 18 -4.68 6.42 -2.37
CA THR A 18 -6.10 6.34 -1.96
C THR A 18 -6.37 6.92 -0.57
N GLY A 19 -5.37 7.00 0.29
CA GLY A 19 -5.55 7.23 1.72
C GLY A 19 -6.07 6.01 2.49
N PHE A 20 -6.35 4.91 1.80
CA PHE A 20 -6.87 3.68 2.39
C PHE A 20 -5.90 3.08 3.41
N LEU A 21 -6.37 2.80 4.62
CA LEU A 21 -5.59 2.19 5.68
C LEU A 21 -6.41 1.10 6.36
N THR A 22 -5.86 -0.11 6.43
CA THR A 22 -6.44 -1.22 7.18
C THR A 22 -5.33 -2.14 7.68
N GLN A 23 -5.53 -2.75 8.85
CA GLN A 23 -4.62 -3.78 9.36
C GLN A 23 -4.56 -5.04 8.47
N PHE A 24 -5.57 -5.27 7.65
CA PHE A 24 -5.55 -6.39 6.69
C PHE A 24 -4.48 -6.25 5.60
N LEU A 25 -3.96 -5.05 5.35
CA LEU A 25 -2.80 -4.85 4.48
C LEU A 25 -1.52 -5.47 5.05
N GLU A 26 -1.43 -5.71 6.35
CA GLU A 26 -0.29 -6.39 6.98
C GLU A 26 -0.30 -7.91 6.72
N SER A 27 -1.48 -8.48 6.42
CA SER A 27 -1.59 -9.91 6.16
C SER A 27 -0.85 -10.30 4.88
N PRO A 28 0.15 -11.18 4.93
CA PRO A 28 0.89 -11.59 3.75
C PRO A 28 0.04 -12.42 2.77
N CYS A 29 -1.07 -12.97 3.26
CA CYS A 29 -1.88 -13.95 2.53
C CYS A 29 -3.01 -13.32 1.69
N ARG A 30 -3.27 -12.01 1.81
CA ARG A 30 -4.38 -11.36 1.09
C ARG A 30 -3.84 -10.23 0.23
N PRO A 31 -3.84 -10.40 -1.08
CA PRO A 31 -3.44 -9.33 -1.98
C PRO A 31 -4.50 -8.21 -2.00
N TRP A 32 -4.04 -7.01 -2.20
CA TRP A 32 -4.83 -5.80 -2.41
C TRP A 32 -4.22 -5.09 -3.59
N PHE A 33 -5.02 -4.82 -4.60
CA PHE A 33 -4.52 -4.26 -5.84
C PHE A 33 -5.13 -2.89 -6.07
N LEU A 34 -4.30 -1.96 -6.51
CA LEU A 34 -4.73 -0.70 -7.08
C LEU A 34 -4.20 -0.62 -8.51
N VAL A 35 -5.09 -0.45 -9.45
CA VAL A 35 -4.74 -0.23 -10.85
C VAL A 35 -4.91 1.24 -11.14
N VAL A 36 -3.85 1.89 -11.63
CA VAL A 36 -3.84 3.32 -11.98
C VAL A 36 -3.74 3.43 -13.50
N PRO A 37 -4.87 3.60 -14.21
CA PRO A 37 -4.89 3.80 -15.66
C PRO A 37 -4.30 5.15 -16.06
N ALA A 38 -3.77 5.24 -17.26
CA ALA A 38 -3.21 6.49 -17.80
C ALA A 38 -4.27 7.57 -18.10
N THR A 39 -5.52 7.20 -18.32
CA THR A 39 -6.56 8.10 -18.87
C THR A 39 -7.85 8.17 -18.07
N ARG A 40 -7.95 7.47 -16.95
CA ARG A 40 -9.14 7.45 -16.08
C ARG A 40 -8.76 7.26 -14.63
N ASP A 41 -9.74 7.38 -13.74
CA ASP A 41 -9.54 7.24 -12.30
C ASP A 41 -9.06 5.84 -11.90
N PRO A 42 -8.34 5.73 -10.78
CA PRO A 42 -7.85 4.46 -10.26
C PRO A 42 -8.98 3.48 -9.95
N ILE A 43 -8.65 2.19 -10.07
CA ILE A 43 -9.56 1.08 -9.81
C ILE A 43 -9.00 0.27 -8.65
N ALA A 44 -9.74 0.14 -7.57
CA ALA A 44 -9.40 -0.77 -6.48
C ALA A 44 -9.92 -2.18 -6.80
N VAL A 45 -9.02 -3.17 -6.82
CA VAL A 45 -9.37 -4.59 -6.97
C VAL A 45 -8.96 -5.27 -5.67
N ILE A 46 -9.94 -5.53 -4.80
CA ILE A 46 -9.68 -5.84 -3.39
C ILE A 46 -10.61 -6.94 -2.85
N PRO A 47 -10.24 -7.62 -1.75
CA PRO A 47 -11.16 -8.51 -1.05
C PRO A 47 -12.43 -7.77 -0.59
N SER A 48 -13.59 -8.43 -0.66
CA SER A 48 -14.89 -7.83 -0.29
C SER A 48 -14.95 -7.30 1.14
N ILE A 49 -14.11 -7.81 2.05
CA ILE A 49 -14.00 -7.32 3.42
C ILE A 49 -13.54 -5.85 3.50
N GLY A 50 -12.86 -5.35 2.46
CA GLY A 50 -12.36 -3.97 2.41
C GLY A 50 -13.27 -2.99 1.69
N GLU A 51 -14.34 -3.46 1.07
CA GLU A 51 -15.20 -2.66 0.19
C GLU A 51 -15.77 -1.42 0.88
N VAL A 52 -16.40 -1.59 2.05
CA VAL A 52 -16.99 -0.48 2.82
C VAL A 52 -15.96 0.56 3.23
N LEU A 53 -14.76 0.10 3.64
CA LEU A 53 -13.70 1.02 4.04
C LEU A 53 -13.09 1.74 2.83
N MET A 54 -12.92 1.05 1.70
CA MET A 54 -12.43 1.68 0.46
C MET A 54 -13.42 2.71 -0.07
N ALA A 55 -14.71 2.45 0.03
CA ALA A 55 -15.77 3.39 -0.37
C ALA A 55 -15.78 4.70 0.45
N ASN A 56 -15.10 4.76 1.59
CA ASN A 56 -14.88 6.00 2.34
C ASN A 56 -13.68 6.82 1.82
N THR A 57 -13.00 6.34 0.79
CA THR A 57 -11.94 7.09 0.09
C THR A 57 -12.53 7.79 -1.14
N TRP A 58 -11.68 8.39 -1.96
CA TRP A 58 -12.09 9.03 -3.21
C TRP A 58 -12.16 8.07 -4.41
N ILE A 59 -11.98 6.75 -4.18
CA ILE A 59 -11.99 5.75 -5.23
C ILE A 59 -13.42 5.27 -5.48
N ASP A 60 -13.92 5.50 -6.69
CA ASP A 60 -15.29 5.14 -7.08
C ASP A 60 -15.38 3.74 -7.73
N ASP A 61 -14.38 3.32 -8.53
CA ASP A 61 -14.38 1.98 -9.14
C ASP A 61 -13.75 0.96 -8.20
N ILE A 62 -14.60 0.30 -7.41
CA ILE A 62 -14.19 -0.72 -6.44
C ILE A 62 -14.71 -2.07 -6.93
N ARG A 63 -13.80 -2.99 -7.24
CA ARG A 63 -14.09 -4.34 -7.70
C ARG A 63 -13.65 -5.34 -6.66
N THR A 64 -14.56 -6.21 -6.25
CA THR A 64 -14.30 -7.10 -5.13
C THR A 64 -14.47 -8.57 -5.49
N TRP A 65 -13.74 -9.42 -4.78
CA TRP A 65 -13.96 -10.86 -4.77
C TRP A 65 -14.19 -11.34 -3.34
N ARG A 66 -14.84 -12.49 -3.21
CA ARG A 66 -15.07 -13.11 -1.90
C ARG A 66 -13.78 -13.81 -1.44
N ALA A 67 -13.13 -13.27 -0.42
CA ALA A 67 -11.93 -13.83 0.19
C ALA A 67 -12.25 -14.44 1.58
N PRO A 68 -11.51 -15.49 2.00
CA PRO A 68 -10.48 -16.19 1.25
C PRO A 68 -11.06 -17.08 0.14
N ASN A 69 -10.34 -17.20 -0.98
CA ASN A 69 -10.64 -18.15 -2.04
C ASN A 69 -9.38 -18.94 -2.35
N LEU A 70 -9.40 -20.26 -2.09
CA LEU A 70 -8.22 -21.12 -2.19
C LEU A 70 -7.78 -21.40 -3.63
N THR A 71 -8.63 -21.14 -4.61
CA THR A 71 -8.35 -21.41 -6.02
C THR A 71 -8.11 -20.14 -6.83
N ASP A 72 -8.64 -19.01 -6.38
CA ASP A 72 -8.53 -17.72 -7.08
C ASP A 72 -8.71 -16.54 -6.11
N ASP A 73 -7.64 -16.13 -5.47
CA ASP A 73 -7.69 -14.99 -4.55
C ASP A 73 -7.56 -13.64 -5.28
N GLY A 74 -8.47 -13.41 -6.23
CA GLY A 74 -8.64 -12.16 -6.97
C GLY A 74 -7.85 -12.06 -8.28
N VAL A 75 -7.06 -13.07 -8.66
CA VAL A 75 -6.19 -13.02 -9.85
C VAL A 75 -7.01 -12.89 -11.13
N SER A 76 -8.05 -13.70 -11.31
CA SER A 76 -8.91 -13.62 -12.52
C SER A 76 -9.65 -12.29 -12.63
N LEU A 77 -10.09 -11.72 -11.50
CA LEU A 77 -10.72 -10.40 -11.47
C LEU A 77 -9.72 -9.30 -11.86
N LEU A 78 -8.50 -9.39 -11.33
CA LEU A 78 -7.42 -8.47 -11.68
C LEU A 78 -7.06 -8.57 -13.17
N ALA A 79 -6.86 -9.78 -13.69
CA ALA A 79 -6.57 -10.01 -15.12
C ALA A 79 -7.66 -9.44 -16.03
N LYS A 80 -8.93 -9.68 -15.68
CA LYS A 80 -10.08 -9.10 -16.41
C LYS A 80 -10.06 -7.58 -16.37
N THR A 81 -9.72 -6.99 -15.22
CA THR A 81 -9.62 -5.54 -15.05
C THR A 81 -8.52 -4.96 -15.94
N LEU A 82 -7.32 -5.54 -15.92
CA LEU A 82 -6.18 -5.09 -16.70
C LEU A 82 -6.42 -5.20 -18.20
N ARG A 83 -6.96 -6.35 -18.68
CA ARG A 83 -7.35 -6.52 -20.10
C ARG A 83 -8.35 -5.46 -20.58
N GLY A 84 -9.25 -5.02 -19.71
CA GLY A 84 -10.21 -3.95 -20.03
C GLY A 84 -9.60 -2.55 -20.11
N ILE A 85 -8.31 -2.38 -19.76
CA ILE A 85 -7.60 -1.10 -19.81
C ILE A 85 -6.65 -1.04 -21.01
N GLY A 86 -5.85 -2.08 -21.20
CA GLY A 86 -4.87 -2.15 -22.27
C GLY A 86 -3.88 -3.30 -22.06
N SER A 87 -2.87 -3.38 -22.92
CA SER A 87 -1.88 -4.46 -22.93
C SER A 87 -0.52 -4.06 -22.33
N ASN A 88 -0.26 -2.77 -22.18
CA ASN A 88 1.05 -2.27 -21.68
C ASN A 88 0.94 -1.86 -20.22
N ILE A 89 1.02 -2.85 -19.34
CA ILE A 89 0.89 -2.69 -17.89
C ILE A 89 2.27 -2.64 -17.25
N GLY A 90 2.51 -1.62 -16.41
CA GLY A 90 3.73 -1.48 -15.62
C GLY A 90 3.52 -1.83 -14.14
N ILE A 91 4.60 -2.26 -13.49
CA ILE A 91 4.65 -2.43 -12.03
C ILE A 91 5.95 -1.81 -11.50
N PRO A 92 5.96 -1.19 -10.31
CA PRO A 92 7.21 -0.76 -9.68
C PRO A 92 8.17 -1.95 -9.54
N SER A 93 9.31 -1.88 -10.21
CA SER A 93 10.27 -3.00 -10.30
C SER A 93 11.74 -2.56 -10.08
N GLY A 94 11.95 -1.30 -9.69
CA GLY A 94 13.27 -0.76 -9.39
C GLY A 94 13.83 -1.21 -8.04
N ILE A 95 14.98 -0.69 -7.67
CA ILE A 95 15.60 -0.90 -6.35
C ILE A 95 14.60 -0.45 -5.26
N GLN A 96 14.44 -1.27 -4.21
CA GLN A 96 13.51 -1.06 -3.11
C GLN A 96 12.02 -1.20 -3.46
N SER A 97 11.68 -1.62 -4.69
CA SER A 97 10.32 -2.01 -5.04
C SER A 97 10.01 -3.43 -4.56
N GLN A 98 8.75 -3.68 -4.29
CA GLN A 98 8.27 -4.99 -3.84
C GLN A 98 6.98 -5.35 -4.57
N LEU A 99 6.81 -6.64 -4.85
CA LEU A 99 5.56 -7.21 -5.29
C LEU A 99 4.90 -7.92 -4.11
N ARG A 100 3.73 -7.46 -3.70
CA ARG A 100 2.94 -8.11 -2.66
C ARG A 100 1.87 -9.00 -3.28
N MET A 101 2.32 -10.12 -3.83
CA MET A 101 1.51 -11.16 -4.46
C MET A 101 2.30 -12.47 -4.45
N PRO A 102 1.67 -13.64 -4.25
CA PRO A 102 2.35 -14.92 -4.43
C PRO A 102 2.95 -15.04 -5.84
N LEU A 103 4.15 -15.62 -5.94
CA LEU A 103 4.83 -15.77 -7.24
C LEU A 103 4.02 -16.61 -8.23
N THR A 104 3.32 -17.64 -7.76
CA THR A 104 2.42 -18.46 -8.58
C THR A 104 1.27 -17.64 -9.15
N ASP A 105 0.70 -16.73 -8.36
CA ASP A 105 -0.39 -15.86 -8.78
C ASP A 105 0.10 -14.82 -9.78
N PHE A 106 1.30 -14.29 -9.59
CA PHE A 106 1.92 -13.39 -10.56
C PHE A 106 2.21 -14.09 -11.89
N ALA A 107 2.72 -15.33 -11.84
CA ALA A 107 2.94 -16.13 -13.05
C ALA A 107 1.61 -16.40 -13.77
N ARG A 108 0.56 -16.77 -13.04
CA ARG A 108 -0.79 -16.97 -13.57
C ARG A 108 -1.34 -15.68 -14.18
N LEU A 109 -1.23 -14.55 -13.47
CA LEU A 109 -1.65 -13.25 -13.98
C LEU A 109 -1.00 -12.94 -15.34
N ASN A 110 0.33 -13.10 -15.44
CA ASN A 110 1.04 -12.88 -16.70
C ASN A 110 0.60 -13.84 -17.82
N ALA A 111 0.26 -15.09 -17.47
CA ALA A 111 -0.25 -16.05 -18.45
C ALA A 111 -1.66 -15.72 -18.96
N GLU A 112 -2.46 -14.99 -18.17
CA GLU A 112 -3.80 -14.54 -18.54
C GLU A 112 -3.81 -13.22 -19.33
N LEU A 113 -2.69 -12.50 -19.37
CA LEU A 113 -2.54 -11.23 -20.10
C LEU A 113 -1.94 -11.47 -21.50
N GLU A 114 -2.31 -10.63 -22.46
CA GLU A 114 -1.75 -10.68 -23.83
C GLU A 114 -0.25 -10.36 -23.86
N CYS A 115 0.16 -9.43 -22.98
CA CYS A 115 1.56 -9.06 -22.81
C CYS A 115 1.95 -9.19 -21.33
N PRO A 116 3.15 -9.68 -21.02
CA PRO A 116 3.65 -9.72 -19.65
C PRO A 116 3.71 -8.32 -19.04
N ILE A 117 3.45 -8.25 -17.73
CA ILE A 117 3.60 -7.00 -16.96
C ILE A 117 5.07 -6.57 -17.00
N GLY A 118 5.31 -5.34 -17.43
CA GLY A 118 6.62 -4.74 -17.53
C GLY A 118 6.97 -3.85 -16.33
N SER A 119 8.08 -3.10 -16.48
CA SER A 119 8.48 -2.10 -15.48
C SER A 119 7.67 -0.81 -15.63
N ASP A 120 7.39 -0.14 -14.50
CA ASP A 120 6.89 1.25 -14.49
C ASP A 120 7.96 2.28 -14.90
N ALA A 121 9.18 1.83 -15.20
CA ALA A 121 10.34 2.68 -15.53
C ALA A 121 10.64 3.76 -14.47
N GLY A 122 10.33 3.47 -13.21
CA GLY A 122 10.59 4.34 -12.07
C GLY A 122 9.61 5.52 -11.96
N ILE A 123 8.43 5.45 -12.59
CA ILE A 123 7.42 6.51 -12.52
C ILE A 123 7.00 6.75 -11.06
N ILE A 124 6.66 5.68 -10.33
CA ILE A 124 6.22 5.79 -8.94
C ILE A 124 7.33 6.33 -8.03
N GLN A 125 8.56 5.88 -8.25
CA GLN A 125 9.71 6.39 -7.50
C GLN A 125 9.91 7.90 -7.73
N LYS A 126 9.87 8.35 -8.98
CA LYS A 126 10.01 9.76 -9.33
C LYS A 126 8.89 10.61 -8.75
N LEU A 127 7.64 10.14 -8.83
CA LEU A 127 6.49 10.82 -8.27
C LEU A 127 6.64 11.05 -6.77
N ARG A 128 7.10 10.04 -6.03
CA ARG A 128 7.27 10.11 -4.57
C ARG A 128 8.55 10.80 -4.11
N LEU A 129 9.52 11.00 -5.00
CA LEU A 129 10.80 11.62 -4.66
C LEU A 129 10.63 13.10 -4.30
N ILE A 130 9.85 13.84 -5.08
CA ILE A 130 9.57 15.27 -4.86
C ILE A 130 8.26 15.39 -4.11
N LYS A 131 8.34 15.89 -2.87
CA LYS A 131 7.18 15.99 -1.97
C LYS A 131 6.39 17.28 -2.26
N SER A 132 5.08 17.16 -2.24
CA SER A 132 4.18 18.31 -2.21
C SER A 132 4.15 18.97 -0.82
N ASP A 133 3.66 20.20 -0.73
CA ASP A 133 3.51 20.89 0.56
C ASP A 133 2.63 20.11 1.55
N ALA A 134 1.58 19.46 1.06
CA ALA A 134 0.71 18.61 1.89
C ALA A 134 1.44 17.37 2.44
N GLU A 135 2.32 16.75 1.64
CA GLU A 135 3.15 15.63 2.09
C GLU A 135 4.21 16.10 3.10
N ILE A 136 4.83 17.26 2.85
CA ILE A 136 5.78 17.87 3.78
C ILE A 136 5.11 18.14 5.13
N SER A 137 3.91 18.71 5.14
CA SER A 137 3.14 18.96 6.36
C SER A 137 2.84 17.69 7.14
N LYS A 138 2.46 16.60 6.47
CA LYS A 138 2.22 15.30 7.11
C LYS A 138 3.50 14.71 7.70
N ILE A 139 4.62 14.80 6.99
CA ILE A 139 5.93 14.35 7.48
C ILE A 139 6.34 15.17 8.71
N GLN A 140 6.16 16.50 8.66
CA GLN A 140 6.46 17.37 9.82
C GLN A 140 5.63 16.96 11.04
N THR A 141 4.32 16.73 10.88
CA THR A 141 3.46 16.26 11.97
C THR A 141 3.96 14.94 12.57
N ALA A 142 4.38 13.99 11.74
CA ALA A 142 4.93 12.72 12.21
C ALA A 142 6.27 12.94 12.97
N CYS A 143 7.13 13.83 12.49
CA CYS A 143 8.38 14.18 13.17
C CYS A 143 8.12 14.87 14.53
N ASP A 144 7.13 15.76 14.60
CA ASP A 144 6.77 16.45 15.85
C ASP A 144 6.22 15.48 16.90
N ILE A 145 5.37 14.52 16.49
CA ILE A 145 4.88 13.43 17.35
C ILE A 145 6.06 12.62 17.89
N ALA A 146 6.94 12.17 17.03
CA ALA A 146 8.14 11.42 17.43
C ALA A 146 9.03 12.25 18.37
N GLY A 147 9.24 13.53 18.07
CA GLY A 147 10.03 14.44 18.91
C GLY A 147 9.47 14.59 20.33
N ARG A 148 8.14 14.74 20.45
CA ARG A 148 7.48 14.79 21.78
C ARG A 148 7.62 13.47 22.54
N ALA A 149 7.45 12.33 21.87
CA ALA A 149 7.66 11.02 22.49
C ALA A 149 9.10 10.81 22.94
N PHE A 150 10.09 11.22 22.12
CA PHE A 150 11.51 11.17 22.49
C PHE A 150 11.84 12.07 23.69
N ALA A 151 11.25 13.25 23.80
CA ALA A 151 11.44 14.13 24.95
C ALA A 151 11.01 13.49 26.28
N ARG A 152 10.08 12.54 26.23
CA ARG A 152 9.56 11.80 27.40
C ARG A 152 10.30 10.49 27.69
N VAL A 153 11.30 10.12 26.92
CA VAL A 153 12.11 8.90 27.18
C VAL A 153 12.67 8.83 28.60
N PRO A 154 13.14 9.93 29.25
CA PRO A 154 13.57 9.88 30.64
C PRO A 154 12.50 9.42 31.65
N GLU A 155 11.21 9.51 31.32
CA GLU A 155 10.13 9.01 32.19
C GLU A 155 10.10 7.47 32.23
N ILE A 156 10.51 6.79 31.15
CA ILE A 156 10.37 5.37 30.95
C ILE A 156 11.68 4.57 30.94
N ALA A 157 12.82 5.24 30.67
CA ALA A 157 14.15 4.63 30.57
C ALA A 157 14.97 4.98 31.83
N LYS A 158 14.64 4.33 32.94
CA LYS A 158 15.37 4.49 34.22
C LYS A 158 16.36 3.34 34.41
N ALA A 159 17.36 3.57 35.23
CA ALA A 159 18.32 2.52 35.61
C ALA A 159 17.58 1.28 36.14
N GLY A 160 17.92 0.12 35.62
CA GLY A 160 17.28 -1.16 35.94
C GLY A 160 16.01 -1.48 35.15
N THR A 161 15.49 -0.57 34.32
CA THR A 161 14.35 -0.88 33.44
C THR A 161 14.81 -1.79 32.29
N PRO A 162 14.19 -2.98 32.09
CA PRO A 162 14.51 -3.84 30.96
C PRO A 162 14.27 -3.14 29.62
N LEU A 163 15.15 -3.36 28.64
CA LEU A 163 15.07 -2.72 27.32
C LEU A 163 13.74 -3.00 26.60
N GLU A 164 13.23 -4.22 26.70
CA GLU A 164 11.92 -4.61 26.15
C GLU A 164 10.80 -3.72 26.74
N GLN A 165 10.85 -3.45 28.04
CA GLN A 165 9.87 -2.58 28.69
C GLN A 165 9.98 -1.14 28.21
N VAL A 166 11.20 -0.65 27.97
CA VAL A 166 11.44 0.69 27.41
C VAL A 166 10.84 0.79 26.01
N PHE A 167 11.07 -0.18 25.13
CA PHE A 167 10.49 -0.19 23.78
C PHE A 167 8.96 -0.20 23.82
N ARG A 168 8.37 -1.06 24.63
CA ARG A 168 6.90 -1.14 24.77
C ARG A 168 6.31 0.19 25.27
N ASN A 169 6.95 0.80 26.25
CA ASN A 169 6.51 2.09 26.78
C ASN A 169 6.70 3.21 25.76
N PHE A 170 7.78 3.18 24.96
CA PHE A 170 8.00 4.17 23.92
C PHE A 170 6.92 4.12 22.83
N GLN A 171 6.51 2.93 22.40
CA GLN A 171 5.37 2.79 21.48
C GLN A 171 4.09 3.41 22.07
N ARG A 172 3.83 3.21 23.37
CA ARG A 172 2.70 3.86 24.04
C ARG A 172 2.80 5.37 24.03
N LEU A 173 4.00 5.91 24.30
CA LEU A 173 4.22 7.37 24.23
C LEU A 173 3.94 7.91 22.83
N CYS A 174 4.36 7.23 21.77
CA CYS A 174 4.06 7.65 20.41
C CYS A 174 2.54 7.69 20.13
N LEU A 175 1.79 6.67 20.57
CA LEU A 175 0.34 6.66 20.47
C LEU A 175 -0.33 7.78 21.28
N ASP A 176 0.14 8.01 22.53
CA ASP A 176 -0.35 9.08 23.41
C ASP A 176 -0.12 10.47 22.78
N GLU A 177 0.98 10.64 22.04
CA GLU A 177 1.32 11.88 21.33
C GLU A 177 0.61 12.05 19.99
N GLY A 178 -0.20 11.08 19.58
CA GLY A 178 -1.09 11.17 18.42
C GLY A 178 -0.62 10.40 17.18
N ALA A 179 0.29 9.43 17.32
CA ALA A 179 0.59 8.52 16.23
C ALA A 179 -0.61 7.59 15.97
N ASP A 180 -0.96 7.41 14.72
CA ASP A 180 -2.01 6.44 14.33
C ASP A 180 -1.52 4.99 14.52
N ARG A 181 -0.18 4.78 14.45
CA ARG A 181 0.45 3.47 14.44
C ARG A 181 1.94 3.58 14.78
N VAL A 182 2.51 2.58 15.43
CA VAL A 182 3.93 2.50 15.85
C VAL A 182 4.50 1.14 15.55
#